data_e99f9d54372c18753ce3519411204532
#
_entry.id   e99f9d54372c18753ce3519411204532
#
_cell.length_a   1.000
_cell.length_b   1.000
_cell.length_c   1.000
_cell.angle_alpha   90.00
_cell.angle_beta   90.00
_cell.angle_gamma   90.00
#
_symmetry.space_group_name_H-M   'P 1'
#
loop_
_entity.id
_entity.type
_entity.pdbx_description
1 polymer ?
#
loop_
_entity_poly.entity_id
_entity_poly.type
_entity_poly.pdbx_seq_one_letter_code
_entity_poly.pdbx_strand_id
1 'polypeptide(L)'
;MAHLTARKGFAELANRLNRFPQGAPPSEYLYKILSVLMSEEEASLIAQLPIKPFTSKKAAGIWKVSEVKAVRILENLADRVLLLDMTIKGEKHYVLPPPMAGFFEFSMMRTRGDIDQKLLSELFYQYITVEEDFIKALFVNGETQLGRTFVNEDTIPRDSDLFVYDYEKVSKVIETAEHMGVSMCYCRHKMQHLGKNCDAPMDICMTFGTVADSLIRHGFARRVGKEEGLELLAEAYENNLVQFGENVQHEVSFICNCCGCCCEAMIAARKFGLMNPVHTSNFMPEIVHNDCTGCGKCVEVCPVEAMSLVSANNPVKPRYKKADIDEDRCLGCGVCVRVCPAQCISMEPRKKRVITPVNSVHKAVMMSIERGGLEHLIFDNRALSSHRAMAAIIGSVLKLPPVKKVLAAEQIKSRYLGRLIEKKSGL
;
A
#
# COMPACT_ATOMS: atom_id res chain seq x y z
N MET A 1 8.05 -14.96 35.33
CA MET A 1 6.64 -15.13 34.90
C MET A 1 5.95 -13.82 34.58
N ALA A 2 6.29 -12.69 35.17
CA ALA A 2 5.68 -11.38 34.82
C ALA A 2 5.94 -10.92 33.39
N HIS A 3 7.06 -11.25 32.75
CA HIS A 3 7.38 -10.88 31.38
C HIS A 3 6.55 -11.61 30.31
N LEU A 4 6.00 -12.78 30.60
CA LEU A 4 5.15 -13.54 29.64
C LEU A 4 3.70 -13.05 29.64
N THR A 5 3.22 -12.54 30.77
CA THR A 5 1.86 -11.94 30.85
C THR A 5 1.79 -10.55 30.19
N ALA A 6 2.87 -9.77 30.28
CA ALA A 6 2.95 -8.40 29.74
C ALA A 6 3.00 -8.29 28.19
N ARG A 7 2.90 -9.40 27.45
CA ARG A 7 2.91 -9.42 25.97
C ARG A 7 1.68 -10.06 25.36
N LYS A 8 0.74 -10.51 26.19
CA LYS A 8 -0.43 -11.26 25.72
C LYS A 8 -1.29 -10.42 24.77
N GLY A 9 -1.56 -9.17 25.13
CA GLY A 9 -2.38 -8.27 24.32
C GLY A 9 -1.77 -7.98 22.93
N PHE A 10 -0.45 -7.77 22.87
CA PHE A 10 0.24 -7.55 21.60
C PHE A 10 0.28 -8.81 20.74
N ALA A 11 0.43 -9.99 21.33
CA ALA A 11 0.35 -11.27 20.62
C ALA A 11 -1.06 -11.54 20.07
N GLU A 12 -2.10 -11.22 20.85
CA GLU A 12 -3.49 -11.29 20.40
C GLU A 12 -3.75 -10.34 19.23
N LEU A 13 -3.23 -9.11 19.28
CA LEU A 13 -3.33 -8.15 18.20
C LEU A 13 -2.56 -8.61 16.95
N ALA A 14 -1.33 -9.10 17.09
CA ALA A 14 -0.57 -9.67 15.98
C ALA A 14 -1.33 -10.83 15.32
N ASN A 15 -1.91 -11.73 16.09
CA ASN A 15 -2.78 -12.79 15.58
C ASN A 15 -4.01 -12.25 14.86
N ARG A 16 -4.57 -11.12 15.31
CA ARG A 16 -5.69 -10.45 14.64
C ARG A 16 -5.25 -9.82 13.32
N LEU A 17 -4.11 -9.14 13.27
CA LEU A 17 -3.57 -8.55 12.06
C LEU A 17 -3.31 -9.61 10.98
N ASN A 18 -2.78 -10.78 11.37
CA ASN A 18 -2.50 -11.89 10.44
C ASN A 18 -3.75 -12.63 9.91
N ARG A 19 -4.95 -12.25 10.32
CA ARG A 19 -6.21 -12.71 9.68
C ARG A 19 -6.59 -11.87 8.47
N PHE A 20 -6.04 -10.68 8.34
CA PHE A 20 -6.18 -9.86 7.14
C PHE A 20 -5.08 -10.24 6.14
N PRO A 21 -5.34 -10.18 4.82
CA PRO A 21 -4.38 -10.66 3.82
C PRO A 21 -3.01 -9.97 3.88
N GLN A 22 -2.94 -8.75 4.41
CA GLN A 22 -1.70 -8.04 4.52
C GLN A 22 -0.81 -8.54 5.65
N GLY A 23 -1.41 -8.87 6.79
CA GLY A 23 -0.71 -9.45 7.93
C GLY A 23 0.39 -8.58 8.56
N ALA A 24 0.95 -9.08 9.66
CA ALA A 24 2.16 -8.59 10.32
C ALA A 24 2.83 -9.77 11.02
N PRO A 25 3.89 -10.37 10.46
CA PRO A 25 4.59 -11.49 11.06
C PRO A 25 5.02 -11.18 12.49
N PRO A 26 4.77 -12.08 13.46
CA PRO A 26 5.19 -11.86 14.85
C PRO A 26 6.70 -11.74 14.97
N SER A 27 7.18 -10.70 15.65
CA SER A 27 8.58 -10.51 16.02
C SER A 27 8.69 -9.66 17.28
N GLU A 28 9.87 -9.66 17.90
CA GLU A 28 10.18 -8.77 19.02
C GLU A 28 10.06 -7.30 18.64
N TYR A 29 10.43 -6.95 17.41
CA TYR A 29 10.32 -5.58 16.92
C TYR A 29 8.86 -5.18 16.69
N LEU A 30 8.01 -6.08 16.17
CA LEU A 30 6.57 -5.82 16.08
C LEU A 30 5.98 -5.50 17.46
N TYR A 31 6.28 -6.29 18.48
CA TYR A 31 5.75 -6.06 19.82
C TYR A 31 6.25 -4.75 20.43
N LYS A 32 7.50 -4.37 20.17
CA LYS A 32 8.04 -3.05 20.57
C LYS A 32 7.36 -1.92 19.83
N ILE A 33 7.13 -2.04 18.52
CA ILE A 33 6.37 -1.06 17.73
C ILE A 33 4.97 -0.86 18.34
N LEU A 34 4.25 -1.96 18.57
CA LEU A 34 2.91 -1.89 19.14
C LEU A 34 2.93 -1.24 20.55
N SER A 35 3.95 -1.51 21.37
CA SER A 35 4.07 -0.90 22.71
C SER A 35 4.38 0.60 22.70
N VAL A 36 4.98 1.13 21.63
CA VAL A 36 5.14 2.58 21.43
C VAL A 36 3.81 3.23 21.02
N LEU A 37 3.01 2.52 20.21
CA LEU A 37 1.79 3.04 19.65
C LEU A 37 0.57 2.97 20.58
N MET A 38 0.49 1.95 21.44
CA MET A 38 -0.67 1.69 22.29
C MET A 38 -0.31 0.90 23.53
N SER A 39 -1.19 0.94 24.54
CA SER A 39 -1.07 0.09 25.73
C SER A 39 -1.43 -1.37 25.43
N GLU A 40 -1.01 -2.29 26.28
CA GLU A 40 -1.37 -3.72 26.15
C GLU A 40 -2.87 -3.95 26.30
N GLU A 41 -3.54 -3.19 27.16
CA GLU A 41 -4.99 -3.24 27.32
C GLU A 41 -5.71 -2.82 26.02
N GLU A 42 -5.29 -1.72 25.39
CA GLU A 42 -5.81 -1.27 24.11
C GLU A 42 -5.58 -2.31 23.02
N ALA A 43 -4.38 -2.91 22.96
CA ALA A 43 -4.06 -3.97 22.01
C ALA A 43 -5.01 -5.18 22.16
N SER A 44 -5.29 -5.59 23.40
CA SER A 44 -6.25 -6.67 23.69
C SER A 44 -7.67 -6.30 23.29
N LEU A 45 -8.10 -5.06 23.46
CA LEU A 45 -9.42 -4.59 23.02
C LEU A 45 -9.51 -4.58 21.51
N ILE A 46 -8.51 -4.02 20.81
CA ILE A 46 -8.46 -3.96 19.34
C ILE A 46 -8.42 -5.37 18.73
N ALA A 47 -7.72 -6.31 19.36
CA ALA A 47 -7.62 -7.70 18.88
C ALA A 47 -8.98 -8.42 18.76
N GLN A 48 -9.98 -7.98 19.51
CA GLN A 48 -11.33 -8.56 19.52
C GLN A 48 -12.23 -7.98 18.43
N LEU A 49 -11.88 -6.82 17.86
CA LEU A 49 -12.71 -6.10 16.89
C LEU A 49 -12.81 -6.82 15.54
N PRO A 50 -13.93 -6.65 14.81
CA PRO A 50 -14.09 -7.19 13.47
C PRO A 50 -13.08 -6.67 12.45
N ILE A 51 -12.92 -7.38 11.34
CA ILE A 51 -12.12 -6.92 10.19
C ILE A 51 -12.89 -5.84 9.40
N LYS A 52 -14.19 -6.05 9.22
CA LYS A 52 -15.09 -5.12 8.52
C LYS A 52 -15.43 -3.91 9.39
N PRO A 53 -15.84 -2.79 8.81
CA PRO A 53 -16.34 -1.65 9.56
C PRO A 53 -17.44 -2.04 10.56
N PHE A 54 -17.41 -1.46 11.74
CA PHE A 54 -18.31 -1.78 12.85
C PHE A 54 -18.73 -0.51 13.61
N THR A 55 -19.89 -0.57 14.29
CA THR A 55 -20.41 0.52 15.09
C THR A 55 -19.94 0.45 16.56
N SER A 56 -20.10 1.55 17.31
CA SER A 56 -19.86 1.61 18.76
C SER A 56 -20.67 0.56 19.53
N LYS A 57 -21.94 0.36 19.13
CA LYS A 57 -22.84 -0.66 19.71
C LYS A 57 -22.28 -2.07 19.55
N LYS A 58 -21.70 -2.38 18.39
CA LYS A 58 -21.06 -3.68 18.14
C LYS A 58 -19.82 -3.88 19.00
N ALA A 59 -18.98 -2.85 19.11
CA ALA A 59 -17.80 -2.88 19.98
C ALA A 59 -18.17 -3.03 21.46
N ALA A 60 -19.17 -2.29 21.93
CA ALA A 60 -19.71 -2.39 23.30
C ALA A 60 -20.13 -3.81 23.64
N GLY A 61 -20.86 -4.47 22.72
CA GLY A 61 -21.28 -5.88 22.88
C GLY A 61 -20.11 -6.86 22.91
N ILE A 62 -19.06 -6.64 22.11
CA ILE A 62 -17.85 -7.46 22.09
C ILE A 62 -17.06 -7.30 23.39
N TRP A 63 -16.86 -6.07 23.84
CA TRP A 63 -16.08 -5.73 25.04
C TRP A 63 -16.87 -5.90 26.35
N LYS A 64 -18.18 -6.13 26.26
CA LYS A 64 -19.11 -6.24 27.42
C LYS A 64 -19.06 -5.00 28.32
N VAL A 65 -19.08 -3.82 27.71
CA VAL A 65 -19.12 -2.51 28.36
C VAL A 65 -20.33 -1.71 27.91
N SER A 66 -20.62 -0.59 28.59
CA SER A 66 -21.63 0.35 28.11
C SER A 66 -21.23 0.98 26.78
N GLU A 67 -22.19 1.35 25.94
CA GLU A 67 -21.92 1.99 24.65
C GLU A 67 -21.18 3.33 24.85
N VAL A 68 -21.50 4.10 25.88
CA VAL A 68 -20.80 5.34 26.24
C VAL A 68 -19.30 5.09 26.49
N LYS A 69 -18.97 4.02 27.21
CA LYS A 69 -17.56 3.63 27.43
C LYS A 69 -16.89 3.19 26.13
N ALA A 70 -17.60 2.41 25.30
CA ALA A 70 -17.09 1.98 24.01
C ALA A 70 -16.80 3.18 23.07
N VAL A 71 -17.70 4.13 22.96
CA VAL A 71 -17.51 5.37 22.18
C VAL A 71 -16.24 6.09 22.64
N ARG A 72 -16.06 6.31 23.96
CA ARG A 72 -14.86 7.00 24.49
C ARG A 72 -13.57 6.29 24.09
N ILE A 73 -13.52 4.96 24.14
CA ILE A 73 -12.35 4.18 23.75
C ILE A 73 -12.12 4.31 22.25
N LEU A 74 -13.17 4.15 21.44
CA LEU A 74 -13.08 4.21 19.98
C LEU A 74 -12.62 5.58 19.49
N GLU A 75 -13.19 6.67 20.04
CA GLU A 75 -12.76 8.04 19.72
C GLU A 75 -11.28 8.26 20.08
N ASN A 76 -10.84 7.85 21.27
CA ASN A 76 -9.42 7.96 21.65
C ASN A 76 -8.50 7.21 20.70
N LEU A 77 -8.88 6.02 20.24
CA LEU A 77 -8.10 5.24 19.27
C LEU A 77 -8.12 5.89 17.88
N ALA A 78 -9.24 6.50 17.48
CA ALA A 78 -9.37 7.23 16.22
C ALA A 78 -8.56 8.54 16.23
N ASP A 79 -8.55 9.27 17.34
CA ASP A 79 -7.74 10.51 17.51
C ASP A 79 -6.24 10.25 17.34
N ARG A 80 -5.80 9.02 17.57
CA ARG A 80 -4.42 8.57 17.34
C ARG A 80 -4.23 7.80 16.04
N VAL A 81 -5.28 7.74 15.20
CA VAL A 81 -5.36 7.01 13.92
C VAL A 81 -4.95 5.53 14.00
N LEU A 82 -5.14 4.94 15.18
CA LEU A 82 -5.06 3.48 15.37
C LEU A 82 -6.30 2.80 14.83
N LEU A 83 -7.43 3.50 14.79
CA LEU A 83 -8.63 3.17 14.04
C LEU A 83 -8.94 4.30 13.07
N LEU A 84 -9.53 3.97 11.94
CA LEU A 84 -10.18 4.95 11.07
C LEU A 84 -11.68 4.99 11.40
N ASP A 85 -12.25 6.17 11.36
CA ASP A 85 -13.69 6.38 11.51
C ASP A 85 -14.28 6.91 10.19
N MET A 86 -15.50 6.51 9.91
CA MET A 86 -16.22 6.88 8.69
C MET A 86 -17.71 6.92 8.92
N THR A 87 -18.41 7.68 8.10
CA THR A 87 -19.88 7.72 8.12
C THR A 87 -20.43 6.80 7.02
N ILE A 88 -21.20 5.77 7.40
CA ILE A 88 -21.89 4.88 6.48
C ILE A 88 -23.39 5.02 6.74
N LYS A 89 -24.15 5.47 5.73
CA LYS A 89 -25.61 5.69 5.83
C LYS A 89 -26.03 6.55 7.04
N GLY A 90 -25.24 7.58 7.36
CA GLY A 90 -25.51 8.48 8.48
C GLY A 90 -25.10 7.97 9.86
N GLU A 91 -24.55 6.74 9.96
CA GLU A 91 -24.08 6.16 11.21
C GLU A 91 -22.54 6.11 11.24
N LYS A 92 -21.94 6.44 12.39
CA LYS A 92 -20.47 6.40 12.58
C LYS A 92 -19.99 4.96 12.72
N HIS A 93 -19.05 4.59 11.89
CA HIS A 93 -18.38 3.30 11.89
C HIS A 93 -16.89 3.47 12.11
N TYR A 94 -16.26 2.43 12.63
CA TYR A 94 -14.82 2.35 12.86
C TYR A 94 -14.25 1.12 12.18
N VAL A 95 -13.00 1.18 11.77
CA VAL A 95 -12.28 0.04 11.19
C VAL A 95 -10.82 0.07 11.64
N LEU A 96 -10.25 -1.09 11.93
CA LEU A 96 -8.81 -1.23 12.10
C LEU A 96 -8.15 -1.24 10.72
N PRO A 97 -7.38 -0.20 10.37
CA PRO A 97 -6.61 -0.24 9.12
C PRO A 97 -5.53 -1.33 9.19
N PRO A 98 -5.04 -1.80 8.04
CA PRO A 98 -3.91 -2.72 8.02
C PRO A 98 -2.64 -2.06 8.56
N PRO A 99 -1.55 -2.81 8.82
CA PRO A 99 -0.28 -2.24 9.23
C PRO A 99 0.28 -1.25 8.21
N MET A 100 0.48 -1.66 6.95
CA MET A 100 0.96 -0.79 5.87
C MET A 100 -0.18 -0.27 5.02
N ALA A 101 -0.01 0.93 4.47
CA ALA A 101 -1.09 1.79 4.00
C ALA A 101 -2.17 1.91 5.08
N GLY A 102 -1.71 2.09 6.32
CA GLY A 102 -2.51 2.06 7.51
C GLY A 102 -1.79 2.59 8.75
N PHE A 103 -2.05 2.01 9.93
CA PHE A 103 -1.69 2.65 11.20
C PHE A 103 -0.18 2.77 11.45
N PHE A 104 0.69 1.98 10.81
CA PHE A 104 2.14 2.19 10.87
C PHE A 104 2.51 3.50 10.19
N GLU A 105 2.05 3.69 8.96
CA GLU A 105 2.33 4.91 8.19
C GLU A 105 1.70 6.13 8.85
N PHE A 106 0.44 6.02 9.28
CA PHE A 106 -0.27 7.13 9.90
C PHE A 106 0.44 7.65 11.15
N SER A 107 1.10 6.77 11.92
CA SER A 107 1.87 7.16 13.11
C SER A 107 3.02 8.14 12.83
N MET A 108 3.49 8.19 11.58
CA MET A 108 4.62 9.01 11.12
C MET A 108 4.23 10.08 10.10
N MET A 109 2.95 10.25 9.78
CA MET A 109 2.48 11.22 8.76
C MET A 109 2.39 12.65 9.27
N ARG A 110 2.77 12.91 10.50
CA ARG A 110 2.99 14.24 11.09
C ARG A 110 4.03 14.15 12.20
N THR A 111 4.60 15.29 12.59
CA THR A 111 5.39 15.37 13.82
C THR A 111 4.46 15.21 15.03
N ARG A 112 4.86 14.39 16.00
CA ARG A 112 4.09 14.04 17.20
C ARG A 112 4.93 14.25 18.46
N GLY A 113 4.29 14.75 19.53
CA GLY A 113 4.91 14.90 20.84
C GLY A 113 4.49 13.84 21.87
N ASP A 114 3.53 12.97 21.50
CA ASP A 114 2.93 11.95 22.38
C ASP A 114 3.60 10.57 22.24
N ILE A 115 4.43 10.37 21.21
CA ILE A 115 5.23 9.14 21.00
C ILE A 115 6.67 9.48 20.63
N ASP A 116 7.59 8.57 20.93
CA ASP A 116 8.98 8.67 20.50
C ASP A 116 9.11 8.21 19.03
N GLN A 117 8.99 9.17 18.08
CA GLN A 117 9.08 8.90 16.65
C GLN A 117 10.49 8.49 16.21
N LYS A 118 11.53 8.87 16.93
CA LYS A 118 12.90 8.42 16.65
C LYS A 118 13.05 6.93 16.96
N LEU A 119 12.67 6.52 18.17
CA LEU A 119 12.64 5.10 18.54
C LEU A 119 11.75 4.30 17.58
N LEU A 120 10.56 4.82 17.26
CA LEU A 120 9.65 4.17 16.34
C LEU A 120 10.27 3.99 14.94
N SER A 121 11.01 4.98 14.45
CA SER A 121 11.74 4.91 13.18
C SER A 121 12.82 3.82 13.17
N GLU A 122 13.57 3.69 14.27
CA GLU A 122 14.57 2.64 14.44
C GLU A 122 13.91 1.25 14.44
N LEU A 123 12.80 1.10 15.17
CA LEU A 123 12.04 -0.15 15.25
C LEU A 123 11.43 -0.53 13.89
N PHE A 124 10.84 0.42 13.16
CA PHE A 124 10.34 0.18 11.81
C PHE A 124 11.46 -0.23 10.85
N TYR A 125 12.62 0.41 10.93
CA TYR A 125 13.75 0.04 10.09
C TYR A 125 14.20 -1.40 10.34
N GLN A 126 14.28 -1.80 11.61
CA GLN A 126 14.63 -3.19 11.97
C GLN A 126 13.56 -4.18 11.48
N TYR A 127 12.29 -3.92 11.77
CA TYR A 127 11.18 -4.83 11.44
C TYR A 127 10.92 -4.96 9.95
N ILE A 128 10.99 -3.85 9.20
CA ILE A 128 10.61 -3.84 7.78
C ILE A 128 11.81 -4.14 6.88
N THR A 129 12.97 -3.51 7.18
CA THR A 129 14.12 -3.53 6.26
C THR A 129 15.13 -4.61 6.59
N VAL A 130 15.39 -4.85 7.89
CA VAL A 130 16.44 -5.79 8.35
C VAL A 130 15.90 -7.20 8.49
N GLU A 131 14.77 -7.43 9.19
CA GLU A 131 14.17 -8.76 9.35
C GLU A 131 13.58 -9.33 8.06
N GLU A 132 13.15 -8.49 7.13
CA GLU A 132 12.58 -8.83 5.82
C GLU A 132 11.27 -9.66 5.83
N ASP A 133 10.92 -10.33 6.92
CA ASP A 133 9.74 -11.22 6.95
C ASP A 133 8.45 -10.43 6.71
N PHE A 134 8.36 -9.20 7.26
CA PHE A 134 7.23 -8.33 7.04
C PHE A 134 7.15 -7.87 5.58
N ILE A 135 8.26 -7.41 5.01
CA ILE A 135 8.28 -6.92 3.62
C ILE A 135 8.01 -8.06 2.62
N LYS A 136 8.49 -9.26 2.91
CA LYS A 136 8.18 -10.48 2.13
C LYS A 136 6.71 -10.85 2.25
N ALA A 137 6.15 -10.85 3.46
CA ALA A 137 4.72 -11.11 3.67
C ALA A 137 3.83 -10.09 2.96
N LEU A 138 4.26 -8.82 2.93
CA LEU A 138 3.51 -7.72 2.35
C LEU A 138 3.55 -7.73 0.81
N PHE A 139 4.72 -7.90 0.21
CA PHE A 139 4.98 -7.65 -1.20
C PHE A 139 5.29 -8.90 -2.04
N VAL A 140 5.66 -10.04 -1.43
CA VAL A 140 6.14 -11.21 -2.19
C VAL A 140 5.11 -12.33 -2.23
N ASN A 141 4.21 -12.40 -1.26
CA ASN A 141 3.24 -13.49 -1.18
C ASN A 141 1.98 -13.19 -2.03
N GLY A 142 1.73 -14.01 -3.06
CA GLY A 142 0.57 -13.92 -3.95
C GLY A 142 0.83 -13.10 -5.22
N GLU A 143 -0.13 -13.15 -6.15
CA GLU A 143 -0.09 -12.43 -7.43
C GLU A 143 -0.70 -11.03 -7.33
N THR A 144 -1.71 -10.87 -6.46
CA THR A 144 -2.36 -9.57 -6.22
C THR A 144 -1.56 -8.74 -5.23
N GLN A 145 -0.95 -7.68 -5.71
CA GLN A 145 -0.12 -6.80 -4.88
C GLN A 145 -0.94 -5.70 -4.19
N LEU A 146 -0.40 -5.18 -3.08
CA LEU A 146 -1.00 -4.08 -2.30
C LEU A 146 -1.15 -2.82 -3.13
N GLY A 147 -0.10 -2.46 -3.84
CA GLY A 147 -0.01 -1.24 -4.61
C GLY A 147 0.52 -1.47 -6.02
N ARG A 148 0.34 -0.47 -6.85
CA ARG A 148 0.81 -0.41 -8.23
C ARG A 148 1.52 0.89 -8.53
N THR A 149 2.37 0.84 -9.54
CA THR A 149 2.96 2.04 -10.13
C THR A 149 2.00 2.64 -11.13
N PHE A 150 1.81 3.95 -11.06
CA PHE A 150 1.19 4.74 -12.12
C PHE A 150 2.26 5.20 -13.11
N VAL A 151 1.89 5.28 -14.37
CA VAL A 151 2.76 5.88 -15.37
C VAL A 151 2.75 7.40 -15.23
N ASN A 152 3.89 8.04 -15.46
CA ASN A 152 3.94 9.49 -15.58
C ASN A 152 3.23 9.90 -16.88
N GLU A 153 2.10 10.61 -16.76
CA GLU A 153 1.21 10.94 -17.87
C GLU A 153 1.87 11.78 -18.96
N ASP A 154 2.79 12.68 -18.57
CA ASP A 154 3.54 13.54 -19.50
C ASP A 154 4.50 12.75 -20.43
N THR A 155 4.77 11.49 -20.08
CA THR A 155 5.70 10.63 -20.85
C THR A 155 4.99 9.72 -21.85
N ILE A 156 3.67 9.73 -21.86
CA ILE A 156 2.87 8.92 -22.77
C ILE A 156 2.73 9.67 -24.10
N PRO A 157 3.08 9.06 -25.24
CA PRO A 157 2.84 9.69 -26.55
C PRO A 157 1.36 9.99 -26.76
N ARG A 158 1.04 11.16 -27.30
CA ARG A 158 -0.36 11.61 -27.51
C ARG A 158 -1.19 10.64 -28.34
N ASP A 159 -0.57 9.98 -29.31
CA ASP A 159 -1.22 8.97 -30.15
C ASP A 159 -1.57 7.69 -29.38
N SER A 160 -1.01 7.50 -28.19
CA SER A 160 -1.24 6.35 -27.29
C SER A 160 -2.30 6.61 -26.21
N ASP A 161 -2.93 7.79 -26.18
CA ASP A 161 -3.96 8.16 -25.19
C ASP A 161 -5.17 7.20 -25.21
N LEU A 162 -5.46 6.56 -26.35
CA LEU A 162 -6.51 5.53 -26.47
C LEU A 162 -6.24 4.27 -25.65
N PHE A 163 -5.01 4.06 -25.18
CA PHE A 163 -4.61 2.87 -24.42
C PHE A 163 -4.48 3.10 -22.92
N VAL A 164 -4.64 4.36 -22.44
CA VAL A 164 -4.57 4.74 -21.03
C VAL A 164 -5.97 4.87 -20.46
N TYR A 165 -6.35 3.97 -19.58
CA TYR A 165 -7.64 4.11 -18.90
C TYR A 165 -7.59 5.21 -17.83
N ASP A 166 -8.73 5.83 -17.54
CA ASP A 166 -8.84 6.88 -16.53
C ASP A 166 -8.31 6.45 -15.15
N TYR A 167 -8.53 5.20 -14.75
CA TYR A 167 -8.02 4.69 -13.49
C TYR A 167 -6.49 4.49 -13.47
N GLU A 168 -5.80 4.62 -14.59
CA GLU A 168 -4.34 4.55 -14.71
C GLU A 168 -3.69 5.93 -14.59
N LYS A 169 -4.50 7.00 -14.58
CA LYS A 169 -4.06 8.40 -14.50
C LYS A 169 -4.20 8.92 -13.07
N VAL A 170 -3.12 9.45 -12.51
CA VAL A 170 -3.14 10.09 -11.18
C VAL A 170 -3.98 11.37 -11.21
N SER A 171 -3.90 12.12 -12.31
CA SER A 171 -4.72 13.33 -12.52
C SER A 171 -6.21 13.04 -12.39
N LYS A 172 -6.69 11.91 -12.94
CA LYS A 172 -8.11 11.52 -12.84
C LYS A 172 -8.51 11.12 -11.42
N VAL A 173 -7.64 10.46 -10.68
CA VAL A 173 -7.88 10.17 -9.26
C VAL A 173 -8.02 11.48 -8.46
N ILE A 174 -7.16 12.47 -8.71
CA ILE A 174 -7.23 13.79 -8.07
C ILE A 174 -8.50 14.54 -8.47
N GLU A 175 -8.84 14.59 -9.76
CA GLU A 175 -10.02 15.30 -10.28
C GLU A 175 -11.35 14.73 -9.78
N THR A 176 -11.41 13.42 -9.53
CA THR A 176 -12.65 12.75 -9.15
C THR A 176 -12.78 12.52 -7.64
N ALA A 177 -11.74 12.78 -6.87
CA ALA A 177 -11.76 12.60 -5.43
C ALA A 177 -12.73 13.57 -4.73
N GLU A 178 -13.56 13.03 -3.85
CA GLU A 178 -14.47 13.81 -2.98
C GLU A 178 -13.71 14.47 -1.82
N HIS A 179 -12.79 13.71 -1.22
CA HIS A 179 -11.91 14.19 -0.16
C HIS A 179 -10.46 13.88 -0.53
N MET A 180 -9.59 14.86 -0.37
CA MET A 180 -8.15 14.69 -0.57
C MET A 180 -7.39 15.34 0.57
N GLY A 181 -6.40 14.61 1.10
CA GLY A 181 -5.50 15.07 2.14
C GLY A 181 -4.04 14.88 1.75
N VAL A 182 -3.20 15.80 2.18
CA VAL A 182 -1.74 15.71 2.05
C VAL A 182 -1.10 15.61 3.42
N SER A 183 -0.09 14.76 3.53
CA SER A 183 0.63 14.48 4.76
C SER A 183 2.12 14.34 4.52
N MET A 184 2.89 14.39 5.59
CA MET A 184 4.32 14.05 5.56
C MET A 184 4.51 12.63 5.02
N CYS A 185 5.50 12.45 4.15
CA CYS A 185 5.88 11.14 3.66
C CYS A 185 6.43 10.28 4.81
N TYR A 186 5.70 9.24 5.21
CA TYR A 186 6.13 8.28 6.24
C TYR A 186 7.55 7.77 6.01
N CYS A 187 7.86 7.32 4.80
CA CYS A 187 9.16 6.72 4.49
C CYS A 187 10.31 7.71 4.66
N ARG A 188 10.15 8.96 4.15
CA ARG A 188 11.18 10.01 4.30
C ARG A 188 11.30 10.49 5.74
N HIS A 189 10.19 10.67 6.45
CA HIS A 189 10.18 11.07 7.85
C HIS A 189 10.87 10.03 8.74
N LYS A 190 10.56 8.73 8.54
CA LYS A 190 11.30 7.64 9.17
C LYS A 190 12.80 7.72 8.87
N MET A 191 13.18 7.87 7.61
CA MET A 191 14.59 7.94 7.21
C MET A 191 15.28 9.21 7.70
N GLN A 192 14.55 10.32 7.89
CA GLN A 192 15.06 11.56 8.47
C GLN A 192 15.51 11.34 9.93
N HIS A 193 14.70 10.66 10.74
CA HIS A 193 15.10 10.31 12.10
C HIS A 193 16.35 9.42 12.17
N LEU A 194 16.63 8.69 11.08
CA LEU A 194 17.82 7.83 10.95
C LEU A 194 19.01 8.53 10.29
N GLY A 195 18.86 9.80 9.86
CA GLY A 195 19.90 10.55 9.13
C GLY A 195 20.20 9.98 7.73
N LYS A 196 19.21 9.35 7.07
CA LYS A 196 19.35 8.65 5.79
C LYS A 196 18.33 9.10 4.72
N ASN A 197 17.60 10.20 4.96
CA ASN A 197 16.62 10.72 4.02
C ASN A 197 17.29 11.40 2.81
N CYS A 198 16.56 11.49 1.71
CA CYS A 198 16.89 12.35 0.57
C CYS A 198 16.23 13.74 0.72
N ASP A 199 16.61 14.67 -0.18
CA ASP A 199 16.12 16.06 -0.20
C ASP A 199 14.76 16.23 -0.91
N ALA A 200 14.11 15.13 -1.33
CA ALA A 200 12.80 15.19 -1.97
C ALA A 200 11.74 15.77 -1.01
N PRO A 201 10.68 16.44 -1.53
CA PRO A 201 9.64 17.05 -0.72
C PRO A 201 9.04 16.11 0.34
N MET A 202 8.82 16.61 1.56
CA MET A 202 8.29 15.83 2.67
C MET A 202 6.76 15.76 2.61
N ASP A 203 6.08 16.88 2.41
CA ASP A 203 4.62 17.00 2.42
C ASP A 203 4.03 16.76 1.02
N ILE A 204 4.05 15.51 0.59
CA ILE A 204 3.70 15.17 -0.79
C ILE A 204 2.94 13.84 -0.90
N CYS A 205 2.71 13.13 0.19
CA CYS A 205 1.92 11.91 0.18
C CYS A 205 0.43 12.24 0.24
N MET A 206 -0.34 11.70 -0.71
CA MET A 206 -1.76 11.99 -0.89
C MET A 206 -2.62 10.83 -0.40
N THR A 207 -3.70 11.15 0.31
CA THR A 207 -4.76 10.22 0.69
C THR A 207 -6.09 10.70 0.13
N PHE A 208 -7.02 9.77 -0.13
CA PHE A 208 -8.28 10.06 -0.80
C PHE A 208 -9.48 9.41 -0.11
N GLY A 209 -10.68 9.94 -0.39
CA GLY A 209 -11.96 9.39 0.06
C GLY A 209 -12.09 9.33 1.58
N THR A 210 -12.65 8.25 2.09
CA THR A 210 -12.93 8.08 3.53
C THR A 210 -11.67 8.04 4.39
N VAL A 211 -10.55 7.55 3.86
CA VAL A 211 -9.25 7.57 4.57
C VAL A 211 -8.78 9.02 4.76
N ALA A 212 -8.81 9.81 3.68
CA ALA A 212 -8.45 11.23 3.75
C ALA A 212 -9.33 11.99 4.74
N ASP A 213 -10.65 11.79 4.69
CA ASP A 213 -11.59 12.46 5.57
C ASP A 213 -11.31 12.16 7.06
N SER A 214 -11.06 10.89 7.40
CA SER A 214 -10.67 10.50 8.76
C SER A 214 -9.36 11.16 9.19
N LEU A 215 -8.30 11.06 8.37
CA LEU A 215 -6.98 11.64 8.68
C LEU A 215 -7.03 13.16 8.82
N ILE A 216 -7.85 13.86 8.03
CA ILE A 216 -8.04 15.31 8.10
C ILE A 216 -8.74 15.69 9.41
N ARG A 217 -9.82 15.00 9.79
CA ARG A 217 -10.56 15.27 11.03
C ARG A 217 -9.69 15.10 12.28
N HIS A 218 -8.76 14.15 12.25
CA HIS A 218 -7.85 13.88 13.36
C HIS A 218 -6.49 14.61 13.23
N GLY A 219 -6.34 15.54 12.25
CA GLY A 219 -5.16 16.38 12.11
C GLY A 219 -3.89 15.65 11.63
N PHE A 220 -4.03 14.52 10.93
CA PHE A 220 -2.92 13.76 10.33
C PHE A 220 -2.73 14.04 8.84
N ALA A 221 -3.67 14.72 8.23
CA ALA A 221 -3.57 15.22 6.88
C ALA A 221 -4.13 16.65 6.80
N ARG A 222 -3.56 17.46 5.93
CA ARG A 222 -4.10 18.76 5.55
C ARG A 222 -5.02 18.57 4.35
N ARG A 223 -6.23 19.13 4.41
CA ARG A 223 -7.17 19.12 3.28
C ARG A 223 -6.61 19.94 2.13
N VAL A 224 -6.68 19.40 0.91
CA VAL A 224 -6.29 20.09 -0.32
C VAL A 224 -7.38 20.00 -1.37
N GLY A 225 -7.43 21.01 -2.26
CA GLY A 225 -8.29 21.03 -3.43
C GLY A 225 -7.67 20.34 -4.63
N LYS A 226 -8.44 20.21 -5.73
CA LYS A 226 -8.00 19.56 -6.96
C LYS A 226 -6.81 20.27 -7.60
N GLU A 227 -6.85 21.60 -7.65
CA GLU A 227 -5.79 22.44 -8.24
C GLU A 227 -4.46 22.22 -7.52
N GLU A 228 -4.47 22.36 -6.19
CA GLU A 228 -3.28 22.11 -5.36
C GLU A 228 -2.80 20.63 -5.47
N GLY A 229 -3.73 19.67 -5.58
CA GLY A 229 -3.38 18.27 -5.80
C GLY A 229 -2.64 18.04 -7.12
N LEU A 230 -3.03 18.72 -8.18
CA LEU A 230 -2.34 18.68 -9.48
C LEU A 230 -0.99 19.40 -9.43
N GLU A 231 -0.86 20.50 -8.67
CA GLU A 231 0.41 21.17 -8.43
C GLU A 231 1.41 20.26 -7.69
N LEU A 232 0.94 19.56 -6.64
CA LEU A 232 1.76 18.58 -5.92
C LEU A 232 2.16 17.39 -6.81
N LEU A 233 1.31 16.98 -7.73
CA LEU A 233 1.67 15.96 -8.72
C LEU A 233 2.76 16.47 -9.67
N ALA A 234 2.67 17.71 -10.14
CA ALA A 234 3.69 18.33 -10.97
C ALA A 234 5.02 18.47 -10.22
N GLU A 235 4.99 18.91 -8.95
CA GLU A 235 6.16 18.96 -8.08
C GLU A 235 6.80 17.57 -7.91
N ALA A 236 5.99 16.52 -7.75
CA ALA A 236 6.48 15.16 -7.67
C ALA A 236 7.19 14.72 -8.96
N TYR A 237 6.65 15.10 -10.12
CA TYR A 237 7.28 14.83 -11.40
C TYR A 237 8.61 15.56 -11.55
N GLU A 238 8.69 16.83 -11.18
CA GLU A 238 9.93 17.63 -11.22
C GLU A 238 11.03 17.03 -10.34
N ASN A 239 10.65 16.42 -9.22
CA ASN A 239 11.56 15.74 -8.31
C ASN A 239 11.83 14.27 -8.70
N ASN A 240 11.47 13.82 -9.89
CA ASN A 240 11.64 12.46 -10.39
C ASN A 240 11.06 11.38 -9.46
N LEU A 241 9.95 11.68 -8.77
CA LEU A 241 9.29 10.75 -7.89
C LEU A 241 8.35 9.83 -8.67
N VAL A 242 8.23 8.60 -8.20
CA VAL A 242 7.33 7.59 -8.76
C VAL A 242 5.99 7.64 -8.04
N GLN A 243 4.91 7.71 -8.79
CA GLN A 243 3.56 7.61 -8.24
C GLN A 243 3.25 6.14 -7.97
N PHE A 244 3.20 5.80 -6.68
CA PHE A 244 2.84 4.48 -6.17
C PHE A 244 1.54 4.60 -5.39
N GLY A 245 0.50 3.91 -5.83
CA GLY A 245 -0.80 4.01 -5.18
C GLY A 245 -1.48 2.67 -5.00
N GLU A 246 -2.66 2.70 -4.42
CA GLU A 246 -3.47 1.52 -4.18
C GLU A 246 -3.78 0.78 -5.50
N ASN A 247 -3.61 -0.54 -5.49
CA ASN A 247 -3.84 -1.38 -6.67
C ASN A 247 -5.34 -1.67 -6.85
N VAL A 248 -6.09 -0.64 -7.25
CA VAL A 248 -7.53 -0.71 -7.56
C VAL A 248 -7.89 0.24 -8.70
N GLN A 249 -9.03 -0.02 -9.39
CA GLN A 249 -9.54 0.84 -10.45
C GLN A 249 -10.31 2.04 -9.90
N HIS A 250 -11.14 1.81 -8.86
CA HIS A 250 -12.02 2.81 -8.27
C HIS A 250 -11.73 2.99 -6.79
N GLU A 251 -12.05 4.18 -6.27
CA GLU A 251 -11.91 4.51 -4.85
C GLU A 251 -10.48 4.29 -4.33
N VAL A 252 -9.48 4.74 -5.11
CA VAL A 252 -8.08 4.73 -4.68
C VAL A 252 -7.96 5.51 -3.36
N SER A 253 -7.42 4.89 -2.32
CA SER A 253 -7.33 5.49 -0.99
C SER A 253 -6.03 6.25 -0.74
N PHE A 254 -4.97 5.95 -1.50
CA PHE A 254 -3.69 6.66 -1.38
C PHE A 254 -2.91 6.66 -2.69
N ILE A 255 -2.14 7.72 -2.90
CA ILE A 255 -1.06 7.83 -3.89
C ILE A 255 0.14 8.48 -3.21
N CYS A 256 1.21 7.70 -3.11
CA CYS A 256 2.50 8.14 -2.61
C CYS A 256 3.37 8.64 -3.76
N ASN A 257 4.23 9.62 -3.49
CA ASN A 257 5.25 10.13 -4.42
C ASN A 257 6.63 9.65 -3.94
N CYS A 258 7.08 8.56 -4.52
CA CYS A 258 8.14 7.70 -3.99
C CYS A 258 9.51 7.95 -4.61
N CYS A 259 10.55 8.03 -3.77
CA CYS A 259 11.95 7.95 -4.19
C CYS A 259 12.49 6.51 -4.05
N GLY A 260 13.55 6.17 -4.78
CA GLY A 260 14.18 4.85 -4.71
C GLY A 260 14.94 4.57 -3.40
N CYS A 261 15.32 5.62 -2.65
CA CYS A 261 16.19 5.49 -1.47
C CYS A 261 15.47 5.33 -0.15
N CYS A 262 14.26 5.92 0.01
CA CYS A 262 13.53 5.92 1.28
C CYS A 262 12.28 5.02 1.26
N CYS A 263 11.61 4.91 0.10
CA CYS A 263 10.31 4.23 0.00
C CYS A 263 10.44 2.71 0.17
N GLU A 264 9.66 2.15 1.11
CA GLU A 264 9.65 0.71 1.39
C GLU A 264 9.24 -0.12 0.15
N ALA A 265 8.27 0.36 -0.62
CA ALA A 265 7.81 -0.33 -1.83
C ALA A 265 8.89 -0.33 -2.92
N MET A 266 9.61 0.79 -3.12
CA MET A 266 10.70 0.87 -4.10
C MET A 266 11.91 0.05 -3.66
N ILE A 267 12.25 0.04 -2.37
CA ILE A 267 13.28 -0.81 -1.81
C ILE A 267 12.92 -2.30 -1.99
N ALA A 268 11.67 -2.67 -1.73
CA ALA A 268 11.18 -4.01 -1.97
C ALA A 268 11.24 -4.40 -3.45
N ALA A 269 10.83 -3.52 -4.36
CA ALA A 269 10.88 -3.74 -5.80
C ALA A 269 12.32 -3.93 -6.29
N ARG A 270 13.27 -3.16 -5.77
CA ARG A 270 14.70 -3.31 -6.09
C ARG A 270 15.27 -4.63 -5.56
N LYS A 271 14.96 -4.99 -4.31
CA LYS A 271 15.52 -6.15 -3.62
C LYS A 271 14.89 -7.47 -4.10
N PHE A 272 13.59 -7.47 -4.39
CA PHE A 272 12.81 -8.65 -4.73
C PHE A 272 12.17 -8.55 -6.13
N GLY A 273 12.77 -7.80 -7.06
CA GLY A 273 12.19 -7.45 -8.35
C GLY A 273 11.66 -8.65 -9.14
N LEU A 274 12.37 -9.77 -9.15
CA LEU A 274 11.96 -11.01 -9.83
C LEU A 274 10.67 -11.64 -9.26
N MET A 275 10.24 -11.23 -8.07
CA MET A 275 9.00 -11.70 -7.43
C MET A 275 7.85 -10.69 -7.61
N ASN A 276 8.03 -9.66 -8.43
CA ASN A 276 7.03 -8.62 -8.72
C ASN A 276 6.32 -8.07 -7.47
N PRO A 277 7.06 -7.53 -6.48
CA PRO A 277 6.47 -7.08 -5.21
C PRO A 277 5.53 -5.88 -5.36
N VAL A 278 5.63 -5.17 -6.48
CA VAL A 278 4.79 -4.02 -6.86
C VAL A 278 4.23 -4.27 -8.25
N HIS A 279 2.93 -4.07 -8.45
CA HIS A 279 2.36 -4.11 -9.79
C HIS A 279 2.93 -2.98 -10.65
N THR A 280 3.30 -3.34 -11.87
CA THR A 280 3.79 -2.40 -12.87
C THR A 280 2.64 -1.56 -13.45
N SER A 281 2.96 -0.45 -14.08
CA SER A 281 2.04 0.20 -15.01
C SER A 281 1.85 -0.68 -16.27
N ASN A 282 0.86 -0.35 -17.09
CA ASN A 282 0.64 -1.02 -18.38
C ASN A 282 1.53 -0.47 -19.50
N PHE A 283 2.61 0.21 -19.15
CA PHE A 283 3.58 0.80 -20.06
C PHE A 283 4.99 0.34 -19.72
N MET A 284 5.87 0.41 -20.69
CA MET A 284 7.30 0.13 -20.54
C MET A 284 8.11 1.07 -21.43
N PRO A 285 9.27 1.56 -20.98
CA PRO A 285 10.11 2.39 -21.83
C PRO A 285 10.72 1.56 -22.97
N GLU A 286 10.68 2.13 -24.18
CA GLU A 286 11.41 1.66 -25.36
C GLU A 286 12.56 2.62 -25.65
N ILE A 287 13.72 2.09 -26.03
CA ILE A 287 14.95 2.86 -26.22
C ILE A 287 15.36 2.82 -27.69
N VAL A 288 15.41 3.96 -28.36
CA VAL A 288 16.02 4.10 -29.69
C VAL A 288 17.53 4.14 -29.51
N HIS A 289 18.18 2.99 -29.58
CA HIS A 289 19.60 2.82 -29.26
C HIS A 289 20.54 3.66 -30.11
N ASN A 290 20.18 3.97 -31.38
CA ASN A 290 21.00 4.79 -32.28
C ASN A 290 21.09 6.24 -31.83
N ASP A 291 20.08 6.74 -31.14
CA ASP A 291 20.00 8.13 -30.66
C ASP A 291 20.52 8.29 -29.22
N CYS A 292 20.78 7.16 -28.53
CA CYS A 292 21.25 7.15 -27.15
C CYS A 292 22.70 7.64 -27.08
N THR A 293 22.93 8.69 -26.30
CA THR A 293 24.27 9.27 -26.08
C THR A 293 25.09 8.54 -25.00
N GLY A 294 24.51 7.60 -24.28
CA GLY A 294 25.18 6.88 -23.17
C GLY A 294 25.46 7.75 -21.94
N CYS A 295 24.71 8.84 -21.73
CA CYS A 295 24.94 9.81 -20.65
C CYS A 295 24.68 9.28 -19.23
N GLY A 296 23.91 8.19 -19.06
CA GLY A 296 23.64 7.53 -17.78
C GLY A 296 22.54 8.16 -16.93
N LYS A 297 21.94 9.31 -17.30
CA LYS A 297 20.90 9.96 -16.50
C LYS A 297 19.70 9.06 -16.18
N CYS A 298 19.27 8.22 -17.13
CA CYS A 298 18.19 7.26 -16.93
C CYS A 298 18.54 6.16 -15.91
N VAL A 299 19.82 5.83 -15.76
CA VAL A 299 20.30 4.88 -14.75
C VAL A 299 20.28 5.52 -13.36
N GLU A 300 20.74 6.76 -13.25
CA GLU A 300 20.81 7.49 -11.98
C GLU A 300 19.44 7.69 -11.32
N VAL A 301 18.41 7.97 -12.12
CA VAL A 301 17.05 8.22 -11.60
C VAL A 301 16.20 6.98 -11.43
N CYS A 302 16.62 5.82 -11.94
CA CYS A 302 15.79 4.62 -11.88
C CYS A 302 15.62 4.14 -10.44
N PRO A 303 14.40 4.19 -9.86
CA PRO A 303 14.18 3.89 -8.44
C PRO A 303 14.40 2.42 -8.09
N VAL A 304 14.37 1.53 -9.09
CA VAL A 304 14.47 0.09 -8.93
C VAL A 304 15.67 -0.53 -9.65
N GLU A 305 16.57 0.31 -10.16
CA GLU A 305 17.81 -0.12 -10.86
C GLU A 305 17.53 -1.04 -12.06
N ALA A 306 16.42 -0.80 -12.77
CA ALA A 306 16.09 -1.52 -13.99
C ALA A 306 16.83 -0.99 -15.23
N MET A 307 17.44 0.21 -15.15
CA MET A 307 18.23 0.80 -16.24
C MET A 307 19.70 0.55 -16.01
N SER A 308 20.44 0.23 -17.06
CA SER A 308 21.89 0.03 -17.03
C SER A 308 22.58 0.63 -18.27
N LEU A 309 23.90 0.74 -18.23
CA LEU A 309 24.71 1.12 -19.39
C LEU A 309 25.49 -0.11 -19.88
N VAL A 310 25.20 -0.56 -21.08
CA VAL A 310 25.89 -1.66 -21.75
C VAL A 310 26.78 -1.16 -22.89
N SER A 311 27.71 -2.00 -23.37
CA SER A 311 28.52 -1.68 -24.55
C SER A 311 27.63 -1.48 -25.77
N ALA A 312 27.88 -0.39 -26.50
CA ALA A 312 27.18 -0.18 -27.77
C ALA A 312 27.75 -1.01 -28.93
N ASN A 313 28.83 -1.78 -28.70
CA ASN A 313 29.59 -2.54 -29.70
C ASN A 313 29.95 -1.72 -30.94
N ASN A 314 30.23 -0.43 -30.71
CA ASN A 314 30.60 0.48 -31.79
C ASN A 314 32.06 0.28 -32.19
N PRO A 315 32.37 -0.12 -33.45
CA PRO A 315 33.73 -0.41 -33.87
C PRO A 315 34.65 0.83 -33.93
N VAL A 316 34.07 2.00 -34.12
CA VAL A 316 34.78 3.30 -34.15
C VAL A 316 35.02 3.86 -32.77
N LYS A 317 34.07 3.65 -31.85
CA LYS A 317 34.12 4.12 -30.45
C LYS A 317 33.91 2.94 -29.49
N PRO A 318 34.95 2.11 -29.24
CA PRO A 318 34.76 0.86 -28.45
C PRO A 318 34.31 1.08 -27.00
N ARG A 319 34.54 2.30 -26.45
CA ARG A 319 34.13 2.67 -25.09
C ARG A 319 32.73 3.27 -25.03
N TYR A 320 32.05 3.42 -26.18
CA TYR A 320 30.71 3.96 -26.25
C TYR A 320 29.72 3.02 -25.61
N LYS A 321 28.90 3.57 -24.70
CA LYS A 321 27.85 2.84 -24.00
C LYS A 321 26.49 3.34 -24.47
N LYS A 322 25.48 2.49 -24.32
CA LYS A 322 24.07 2.81 -24.54
C LYS A 322 23.25 2.33 -23.35
N ALA A 323 22.11 2.97 -23.13
CA ALA A 323 21.16 2.51 -22.11
C ALA A 323 20.54 1.16 -22.52
N ASP A 324 20.29 0.34 -21.53
CA ASP A 324 19.58 -0.95 -21.63
C ASP A 324 18.63 -1.10 -20.44
N ILE A 325 17.58 -1.91 -20.62
CA ILE A 325 16.51 -2.08 -19.65
C ILE A 325 16.34 -3.53 -19.25
N ASP A 326 16.26 -3.79 -17.96
CA ASP A 326 15.77 -5.02 -17.37
C ASP A 326 14.23 -4.96 -17.30
N GLU A 327 13.56 -5.59 -18.29
CA GLU A 327 12.10 -5.57 -18.41
C GLU A 327 11.39 -6.22 -17.22
N ASP A 328 12.02 -7.21 -16.58
CA ASP A 328 11.48 -7.93 -15.44
C ASP A 328 11.47 -7.09 -14.16
N ARG A 329 12.40 -6.14 -14.04
CA ARG A 329 12.48 -5.21 -12.92
C ARG A 329 11.73 -3.90 -13.17
N CYS A 330 11.50 -3.55 -14.42
CA CYS A 330 10.95 -2.26 -14.80
C CYS A 330 9.50 -2.11 -14.32
N LEU A 331 9.22 -1.05 -13.55
CA LEU A 331 7.88 -0.72 -13.07
C LEU A 331 7.02 0.02 -14.10
N GLY A 332 7.62 0.55 -15.18
CA GLY A 332 6.91 1.34 -16.18
C GLY A 332 6.46 2.70 -15.66
N CYS A 333 7.24 3.33 -14.79
CA CYS A 333 6.89 4.62 -14.19
C CYS A 333 7.13 5.83 -15.09
N GLY A 334 8.00 5.74 -16.14
CA GLY A 334 8.29 6.80 -17.07
C GLY A 334 9.36 7.82 -16.62
N VAL A 335 9.91 7.74 -15.41
CA VAL A 335 10.90 8.72 -14.91
C VAL A 335 12.13 8.83 -15.82
N CYS A 336 12.60 7.70 -16.38
CA CYS A 336 13.74 7.66 -17.30
C CYS A 336 13.49 8.44 -18.61
N VAL A 337 12.24 8.55 -19.06
CA VAL A 337 11.85 9.32 -20.25
C VAL A 337 12.05 10.81 -20.01
N ARG A 338 11.57 11.33 -18.87
CA ARG A 338 11.66 12.75 -18.51
C ARG A 338 13.09 13.28 -18.47
N VAL A 339 14.02 12.49 -17.98
CA VAL A 339 15.41 12.92 -17.80
C VAL A 339 16.29 12.68 -19.03
N CYS A 340 15.78 12.09 -20.09
CA CYS A 340 16.56 11.78 -21.29
C CYS A 340 16.79 13.04 -22.16
N PRO A 341 18.00 13.61 -22.19
CA PRO A 341 18.25 14.83 -22.97
C PRO A 341 18.23 14.57 -24.48
N ALA A 342 18.47 13.33 -24.89
CA ALA A 342 18.43 12.91 -26.29
C ALA A 342 17.02 12.52 -26.75
N GLN A 343 16.02 12.52 -25.85
CA GLN A 343 14.63 12.10 -26.12
C GLN A 343 14.53 10.76 -26.85
N CYS A 344 15.47 9.85 -26.59
CA CYS A 344 15.56 8.54 -27.24
C CYS A 344 14.84 7.44 -26.46
N ILE A 345 14.06 7.79 -25.44
CA ILE A 345 13.25 6.86 -24.64
C ILE A 345 11.81 7.32 -24.72
N SER A 346 10.89 6.41 -25.10
CA SER A 346 9.44 6.63 -25.13
C SER A 346 8.71 5.59 -24.30
N MET A 347 7.47 5.85 -23.87
CA MET A 347 6.65 4.87 -23.19
C MET A 347 5.76 4.14 -24.19
N GLU A 348 5.88 2.81 -24.22
CA GLU A 348 5.06 1.96 -25.09
C GLU A 348 4.15 1.04 -24.26
N PRO A 349 2.94 0.71 -24.74
CA PRO A 349 2.04 -0.23 -24.06
C PRO A 349 2.69 -1.61 -23.90
N ARG A 350 2.57 -2.21 -22.71
CA ARG A 350 3.00 -3.59 -22.50
C ARG A 350 2.20 -4.56 -23.34
N LYS A 351 2.84 -5.59 -23.90
CA LYS A 351 2.21 -6.67 -24.66
C LYS A 351 1.12 -7.39 -23.86
N LYS A 352 1.32 -7.56 -22.55
CA LYS A 352 0.35 -8.14 -21.61
C LYS A 352 -0.02 -7.10 -20.57
N ARG A 353 -1.30 -6.74 -20.53
CA ARG A 353 -1.80 -5.79 -19.53
C ARG A 353 -1.90 -6.44 -18.15
N VAL A 354 -1.58 -5.65 -17.14
CA VAL A 354 -1.78 -6.02 -15.73
C VAL A 354 -3.26 -5.84 -15.38
N ILE A 355 -3.84 -6.87 -14.75
CA ILE A 355 -5.23 -6.82 -14.29
C ILE A 355 -5.28 -6.13 -12.94
N THR A 356 -5.99 -5.01 -12.89
CA THR A 356 -6.18 -4.24 -11.65
C THR A 356 -7.53 -4.60 -11.01
N PRO A 357 -7.60 -4.94 -9.71
CA PRO A 357 -8.84 -5.17 -8.99
C PRO A 357 -9.79 -3.96 -9.07
N VAL A 358 -11.11 -4.20 -9.11
CA VAL A 358 -12.10 -3.12 -9.27
C VAL A 358 -12.08 -2.14 -8.09
N ASN A 359 -12.02 -2.64 -6.85
CA ASN A 359 -11.98 -1.85 -5.63
C ASN A 359 -11.24 -2.57 -4.49
N SER A 360 -11.09 -1.92 -3.34
CA SER A 360 -10.37 -2.46 -2.17
C SER A 360 -10.97 -3.76 -1.62
N VAL A 361 -12.29 -3.96 -1.74
CA VAL A 361 -12.94 -5.21 -1.33
C VAL A 361 -12.56 -6.35 -2.27
N HIS A 362 -12.59 -6.10 -3.58
CA HIS A 362 -12.15 -7.05 -4.61
C HIS A 362 -10.69 -7.43 -4.39
N LYS A 363 -9.81 -6.44 -4.19
CA LYS A 363 -8.39 -6.66 -3.89
C LYS A 363 -8.21 -7.54 -2.64
N ALA A 364 -8.89 -7.21 -1.52
CA ALA A 364 -8.78 -7.98 -0.27
C ALA A 364 -9.24 -9.43 -0.44
N VAL A 365 -10.30 -9.67 -1.20
CA VAL A 365 -10.80 -11.03 -1.48
C VAL A 365 -9.81 -11.80 -2.34
N MET A 366 -9.26 -11.21 -3.40
CA MET A 366 -8.24 -11.85 -4.25
C MET A 366 -7.00 -12.22 -3.43
N MET A 367 -6.45 -11.28 -2.67
CA MET A 367 -5.31 -11.53 -1.77
C MET A 367 -5.61 -12.63 -0.75
N SER A 368 -6.83 -12.68 -0.21
CA SER A 368 -7.22 -13.72 0.76
C SER A 368 -7.36 -15.11 0.13
N ILE A 369 -7.79 -15.20 -1.12
CA ILE A 369 -7.82 -16.47 -1.87
C ILE A 369 -6.40 -16.95 -2.12
N GLU A 370 -5.52 -16.07 -2.57
CA GLU A 370 -4.14 -16.41 -2.91
C GLU A 370 -3.31 -16.80 -1.69
N ARG A 371 -3.49 -16.08 -0.58
CA ARG A 371 -2.72 -16.26 0.67
C ARG A 371 -3.36 -17.25 1.65
N GLY A 372 -4.60 -17.68 1.40
CA GLY A 372 -5.30 -18.67 2.22
C GLY A 372 -5.84 -18.10 3.53
N GLY A 373 -6.75 -17.13 3.46
CA GLY A 373 -7.36 -16.48 4.64
C GLY A 373 -8.81 -16.02 4.41
N LEU A 374 -9.45 -16.54 3.34
CA LEU A 374 -10.80 -16.11 2.95
C LEU A 374 -11.85 -16.37 4.06
N GLU A 375 -11.69 -17.43 4.84
CA GLU A 375 -12.55 -17.76 5.98
C GLU A 375 -12.55 -16.67 7.05
N HIS A 376 -11.46 -15.91 7.18
CA HIS A 376 -11.37 -14.82 8.15
C HIS A 376 -12.12 -13.57 7.71
N LEU A 377 -12.25 -13.33 6.40
CA LEU A 377 -13.07 -12.25 5.87
C LEU A 377 -14.57 -12.56 5.93
N ILE A 378 -14.95 -13.85 5.85
CA ILE A 378 -16.34 -14.27 5.94
C ILE A 378 -16.81 -14.30 7.41
N PHE A 379 -16.02 -14.90 8.29
CA PHE A 379 -16.32 -15.10 9.72
C PHE A 379 -15.44 -14.21 10.60
N ASP A 380 -15.60 -12.91 10.48
CA ASP A 380 -14.72 -11.90 11.09
C ASP A 380 -14.99 -11.64 12.59
N ASN A 381 -16.18 -11.98 13.10
CA ASN A 381 -16.55 -11.76 14.51
C ASN A 381 -16.10 -12.90 15.42
N ARG A 382 -14.87 -12.80 15.94
CA ARG A 382 -14.28 -13.82 16.82
C ARG A 382 -14.81 -13.84 18.25
N ALA A 383 -15.62 -12.86 18.66
CA ALA A 383 -16.33 -12.91 19.92
C ALA A 383 -17.39 -14.06 19.90
N LEU A 384 -17.93 -14.40 18.73
CA LEU A 384 -18.89 -15.49 18.57
C LEU A 384 -18.17 -16.84 18.38
N SER A 385 -18.51 -17.83 19.22
CA SER A 385 -17.99 -19.19 19.12
C SER A 385 -18.35 -19.85 17.79
N SER A 386 -19.55 -19.58 17.28
CA SER A 386 -20.01 -20.07 15.97
C SER A 386 -19.12 -19.56 14.82
N HIS A 387 -18.73 -18.28 14.81
CA HIS A 387 -17.83 -17.75 13.81
C HIS A 387 -16.44 -18.39 13.90
N ARG A 388 -15.92 -18.63 15.11
CA ARG A 388 -14.63 -19.33 15.29
C ARG A 388 -14.68 -20.77 14.76
N ALA A 389 -15.73 -21.50 15.09
CA ALA A 389 -15.92 -22.88 14.63
C ALA A 389 -16.10 -22.97 13.11
N MET A 390 -16.94 -22.10 12.52
CA MET A 390 -17.15 -22.06 11.07
C MET A 390 -15.88 -21.65 10.32
N ALA A 391 -15.13 -20.68 10.81
CA ALA A 391 -13.86 -20.31 10.21
C ALA A 391 -12.86 -21.47 10.22
N ALA A 392 -12.78 -22.26 11.31
CA ALA A 392 -11.91 -23.43 11.39
C ALA A 392 -12.32 -24.52 10.39
N ILE A 393 -13.60 -24.83 10.29
CA ILE A 393 -14.13 -25.84 9.36
C ILE A 393 -13.90 -25.42 7.91
N ILE A 394 -14.35 -24.22 7.55
CA ILE A 394 -14.22 -23.70 6.17
C ILE A 394 -12.76 -23.53 5.80
N GLY A 395 -11.92 -23.01 6.71
CA GLY A 395 -10.48 -22.87 6.49
C GLY A 395 -9.80 -24.21 6.21
N SER A 396 -10.21 -25.28 6.87
CA SER A 396 -9.70 -26.63 6.59
C SER A 396 -10.11 -27.11 5.19
N VAL A 397 -11.36 -26.88 4.78
CA VAL A 397 -11.86 -27.23 3.43
C VAL A 397 -11.14 -26.41 2.35
N LEU A 398 -10.98 -25.11 2.55
CA LEU A 398 -10.33 -24.21 1.58
C LEU A 398 -8.83 -24.54 1.37
N LYS A 399 -8.19 -25.18 2.33
CA LYS A 399 -6.79 -25.64 2.23
C LYS A 399 -6.61 -26.92 1.46
N LEU A 400 -7.67 -27.65 1.15
CA LEU A 400 -7.59 -28.91 0.37
C LEU A 400 -7.07 -28.63 -1.05
N PRO A 401 -6.13 -29.43 -1.59
CA PRO A 401 -5.53 -29.21 -2.89
C PRO A 401 -6.52 -29.05 -4.05
N PRO A 402 -7.59 -29.84 -4.18
CA PRO A 402 -8.58 -29.66 -5.25
C PRO A 402 -9.36 -28.35 -5.11
N VAL A 403 -9.67 -27.93 -3.90
CA VAL A 403 -10.39 -26.67 -3.65
C VAL A 403 -9.51 -25.47 -3.97
N LYS A 404 -8.22 -25.51 -3.59
CA LYS A 404 -7.23 -24.47 -3.97
C LYS A 404 -7.10 -24.34 -5.49
N LYS A 405 -7.05 -25.46 -6.24
CA LYS A 405 -6.98 -25.43 -7.71
C LYS A 405 -8.23 -24.77 -8.32
N VAL A 406 -9.41 -25.09 -7.79
CA VAL A 406 -10.68 -24.52 -8.25
C VAL A 406 -10.76 -23.03 -7.94
N LEU A 407 -10.37 -22.61 -6.74
CA LEU A 407 -10.36 -21.19 -6.34
C LEU A 407 -9.33 -20.37 -7.12
N ALA A 408 -8.22 -21.01 -7.53
CA ALA A 408 -7.19 -20.37 -8.33
C ALA A 408 -7.56 -20.23 -9.81
N ALA A 409 -8.59 -20.95 -10.29
CA ALA A 409 -9.04 -20.84 -11.67
C ALA A 409 -9.63 -19.44 -11.94
N GLU A 410 -9.10 -18.73 -12.94
CA GLU A 410 -9.51 -17.37 -13.29
C GLU A 410 -11.02 -17.19 -13.51
N GLN A 411 -11.70 -18.22 -14.05
CA GLN A 411 -13.13 -18.21 -14.28
C GLN A 411 -13.98 -18.14 -13.00
N ILE A 412 -13.51 -18.73 -11.88
CA ILE A 412 -14.22 -18.69 -10.60
C ILE A 412 -13.87 -17.41 -9.85
N LYS A 413 -12.64 -16.92 -9.95
CA LYS A 413 -12.28 -15.59 -9.46
C LYS A 413 -13.23 -14.53 -10.05
N SER A 414 -13.52 -14.58 -11.35
CA SER A 414 -14.42 -13.65 -12.03
C SER A 414 -15.90 -13.81 -11.64
N ARG A 415 -16.46 -15.03 -11.62
CA ARG A 415 -17.89 -15.26 -11.35
C ARG A 415 -18.30 -15.05 -9.88
N TYR A 416 -17.46 -15.47 -8.95
CA TYR A 416 -17.73 -15.28 -7.52
C TYR A 416 -17.62 -13.82 -7.13
N LEU A 417 -16.64 -13.11 -7.68
CA LEU A 417 -16.40 -11.71 -7.43
C LEU A 417 -17.46 -10.82 -8.08
N GLY A 418 -17.94 -11.14 -9.28
CA GLY A 418 -19.09 -10.48 -9.91
C GLY A 418 -20.31 -10.49 -9.00
N ARG A 419 -20.68 -11.63 -8.43
CA ARG A 419 -21.82 -11.77 -7.51
C ARG A 419 -21.63 -11.01 -6.19
N LEU A 420 -20.40 -10.91 -5.67
CA LEU A 420 -20.12 -10.12 -4.45
C LEU A 420 -20.22 -8.61 -4.70
N ILE A 421 -19.80 -8.18 -5.88
CA ILE A 421 -19.88 -6.78 -6.31
C ILE A 421 -21.35 -6.39 -6.56
N GLU A 422 -22.11 -7.21 -7.29
CA GLU A 422 -23.55 -7.00 -7.54
C GLU A 422 -24.37 -6.93 -6.24
N LYS A 423 -24.03 -7.75 -5.25
CA LYS A 423 -24.71 -7.75 -3.96
C LYS A 423 -24.42 -6.52 -3.10
N LYS A 424 -23.34 -5.78 -3.40
CA LYS A 424 -22.94 -4.55 -2.69
C LYS A 424 -23.39 -3.28 -3.40
N SER A 425 -23.52 -3.31 -4.74
CA SER A 425 -24.08 -2.18 -5.50
C SER A 425 -25.59 -2.01 -5.34
N GLY A 426 -26.27 -2.93 -4.66
CA GLY A 426 -27.67 -2.84 -4.25
C GLY A 426 -27.88 -2.44 -2.78
N LEU A 427 -26.82 -1.95 -2.11
CA LEU A 427 -26.87 -1.48 -0.72
C LEU A 427 -26.74 0.04 -0.66
#